data_c14e431d0757aa67e641a122f30a08bb
#
_entry.id   c14e431d0757aa67e641a122f30a08bb
#
_cell.length_a   1.000
_cell.length_b   1.000
_cell.length_c   1.000
_cell.angle_alpha   90.00
_cell.angle_beta   90.00
_cell.angle_gamma   90.00
#
_symmetry.space_group_name_H-M   'P 1'
#
loop_
_entity.id
_entity.type
_entity.pdbx_description
1 polymer ?
#
loop_
_entity_poly.entity_id
_entity_poly.type
_entity_poly.pdbx_seq_one_letter_code
_entity_poly.pdbx_strand_id
1 'polypeptide(L)'
;MKILKFLLFVFFLSISYNFITFADEAKMKKGLEIFNETAACAACHILKAAGSQGNIGPNLDTVSMTIESVVDMVTNGLGVMPAFGEGDMLTKEEIETVSYFVVNSVKN
;
A
#
# COMPACT_ATOMS: atom_id res chain seq x y z
N MET A 1 -10.79 -4.69 43.99
CA MET A 1 -10.65 -5.75 42.98
C MET A 1 -11.27 -5.40 41.62
N LYS A 2 -12.47 -4.82 41.56
CA LYS A 2 -13.10 -4.41 40.29
C LYS A 2 -12.32 -3.30 39.56
N ILE A 3 -11.76 -2.33 40.27
CA ILE A 3 -10.94 -1.22 39.72
C ILE A 3 -9.64 -1.75 39.14
N LEU A 4 -8.98 -2.72 39.79
CA LEU A 4 -7.73 -3.31 39.28
C LEU A 4 -7.95 -4.09 37.99
N LYS A 5 -9.06 -4.84 37.88
CA LYS A 5 -9.44 -5.54 36.65
C LYS A 5 -9.77 -4.57 35.49
N PHE A 6 -10.42 -3.45 35.82
CA PHE A 6 -10.74 -2.41 34.87
C PHE A 6 -9.46 -1.70 34.35
N LEU A 7 -8.54 -1.38 35.27
CA LEU A 7 -7.24 -0.78 34.89
C LEU A 7 -6.39 -1.71 34.01
N LEU A 8 -6.36 -3.01 34.32
CA LEU A 8 -5.70 -4.01 33.50
C LEU A 8 -6.34 -4.14 32.11
N PHE A 9 -7.67 -4.08 32.04
CA PHE A 9 -8.40 -4.14 30.77
C PHE A 9 -8.10 -2.91 29.89
N VAL A 10 -8.11 -1.71 30.46
CA VAL A 10 -7.76 -0.46 29.76
C VAL A 10 -6.29 -0.47 29.32
N PHE A 11 -5.39 -1.00 30.14
CA PHE A 11 -3.97 -1.15 29.79
C PHE A 11 -3.75 -2.11 28.61
N PHE A 12 -4.48 -3.24 28.60
CA PHE A 12 -4.43 -4.19 27.47
C PHE A 12 -5.00 -3.60 26.17
N LEU A 13 -6.08 -2.81 26.24
CA LEU A 13 -6.62 -2.12 25.06
C LEU A 13 -5.62 -1.11 24.46
N SER A 14 -4.93 -0.34 25.31
CA SER A 14 -3.98 0.68 24.83
C SER A 14 -2.76 0.07 24.15
N ILE A 15 -2.31 -1.10 24.56
CA ILE A 15 -1.22 -1.83 23.89
C ILE A 15 -1.65 -2.31 22.50
N SER A 16 -2.87 -2.76 22.35
CA SER A 16 -3.39 -3.27 21.06
C SER A 16 -3.50 -2.17 20.00
N TYR A 17 -3.87 -0.96 20.35
CA TYR A 17 -3.94 0.18 19.43
C TYR A 17 -2.57 0.59 18.86
N ASN A 18 -1.51 0.53 19.67
CA ASN A 18 -0.17 0.90 19.21
C ASN A 18 0.42 -0.12 18.20
N PHE A 19 0.04 -1.39 18.30
CA PHE A 19 0.52 -2.42 17.38
C PHE A 19 -0.09 -2.28 15.98
N ILE A 20 -1.36 -1.89 15.87
CA ILE A 20 -2.05 -1.74 14.58
C ILE A 20 -1.47 -0.56 13.79
N THR A 21 -1.25 0.59 14.44
CA THR A 21 -0.67 1.78 13.78
C THR A 21 0.74 1.54 13.28
N PHE A 22 1.55 0.81 14.02
CA PHE A 22 2.93 0.49 13.63
C PHE A 22 3.00 -0.45 12.42
N ALA A 23 2.10 -1.44 12.34
CA ALA A 23 2.00 -2.36 11.20
C ALA A 23 1.56 -1.63 9.92
N ASP A 24 0.62 -0.67 10.01
CA ASP A 24 0.17 0.14 8.87
C ASP A 24 1.27 1.06 8.35
N GLU A 25 2.03 1.72 9.22
CA GLU A 25 3.17 2.55 8.83
C GLU A 25 4.26 1.73 8.14
N ALA A 26 4.60 0.54 8.66
CA ALA A 26 5.58 -0.35 8.05
C ALA A 26 5.12 -0.82 6.67
N LYS A 27 3.83 -1.13 6.50
CA LYS A 27 3.25 -1.53 5.22
C LYS A 27 3.25 -0.38 4.21
N MET A 28 2.92 0.83 4.62
CA MET A 28 3.00 2.03 3.79
C MET A 28 4.43 2.32 3.33
N LYS A 29 5.40 2.22 4.22
CA LYS A 29 6.83 2.41 3.89
C LYS A 29 7.32 1.36 2.90
N LYS A 30 6.97 0.09 3.10
CA LYS A 30 7.33 -0.99 2.17
C LYS A 30 6.65 -0.81 0.81
N GLY A 31 5.40 -0.41 0.79
CA GLY A 31 4.67 -0.09 -0.44
C GLY A 31 5.32 1.04 -1.23
N LEU A 32 5.77 2.09 -0.55
CA LEU A 32 6.52 3.19 -1.17
C LEU A 32 7.84 2.72 -1.80
N GLU A 33 8.58 1.86 -1.11
CA GLU A 33 9.81 1.25 -1.63
C GLU A 33 9.55 0.42 -2.89
N ILE A 34 8.51 -0.42 -2.87
CA ILE A 34 8.13 -1.21 -4.05
C ILE A 34 7.74 -0.30 -5.21
N PHE A 35 6.95 0.73 -4.95
CA PHE A 35 6.49 1.69 -5.96
C PHE A 35 7.64 2.44 -6.64
N ASN A 36 8.61 2.92 -5.87
CA ASN A 36 9.71 3.72 -6.38
C ASN A 36 10.89 2.90 -6.91
N GLU A 37 11.19 1.77 -6.29
CA GLU A 37 12.44 1.05 -6.50
C GLU A 37 12.24 -0.35 -7.09
N THR A 38 11.48 -1.21 -6.43
CA THR A 38 11.40 -2.62 -6.81
C THR A 38 10.66 -2.82 -8.14
N ALA A 39 9.49 -2.22 -8.30
CA ALA A 39 8.67 -2.30 -9.50
C ALA A 39 8.76 -1.06 -10.39
N ALA A 40 9.38 0.01 -9.90
CA ALA A 40 9.56 1.27 -10.62
C ALA A 40 8.25 1.86 -11.19
N CYS A 41 7.13 1.72 -10.48
CA CYS A 41 5.83 2.29 -10.87
C CYS A 41 5.91 3.80 -11.09
N ALA A 42 6.79 4.46 -10.32
CA ALA A 42 7.09 5.88 -10.42
C ALA A 42 7.58 6.33 -11.80
N ALA A 43 8.15 5.43 -12.59
CA ALA A 43 8.62 5.74 -13.95
C ALA A 43 7.46 6.06 -14.91
N CYS A 44 6.27 5.52 -14.65
CA CYS A 44 5.10 5.64 -15.51
C CYS A 44 3.94 6.41 -14.87
N HIS A 45 3.81 6.40 -13.56
CA HIS A 45 2.66 6.98 -12.85
C HIS A 45 3.02 8.20 -12.00
N ILE A 46 2.18 9.22 -12.06
CA ILE A 46 2.17 10.30 -11.07
C ILE A 46 1.47 9.80 -9.82
N LEU A 47 2.14 9.95 -8.68
CA LEU A 47 1.57 9.77 -7.35
C LEU A 47 2.30 10.71 -6.39
N LYS A 48 1.59 11.71 -5.88
CA LYS A 48 2.15 12.76 -5.02
C LYS A 48 2.82 12.20 -3.76
N ALA A 49 2.20 11.22 -3.13
CA ALA A 49 2.75 10.56 -1.94
C ALA A 49 4.08 9.83 -2.18
N ALA A 50 4.36 9.43 -3.41
CA ALA A 50 5.62 8.82 -3.83
C ALA A 50 6.63 9.81 -4.42
N GLY A 51 6.24 11.08 -4.59
CA GLY A 51 7.06 12.10 -5.26
C GLY A 51 7.27 11.81 -6.75
N SER A 52 6.43 10.99 -7.38
CA SER A 52 6.64 10.53 -8.76
C SER A 52 6.01 11.47 -9.78
N GLN A 53 6.66 11.58 -10.95
CA GLN A 53 6.32 12.49 -12.03
C GLN A 53 6.10 11.77 -13.39
N GLY A 54 6.08 10.44 -13.40
CA GLY A 54 5.87 9.66 -14.61
C GLY A 54 4.51 9.95 -15.26
N ASN A 55 4.46 10.10 -16.59
CA ASN A 55 3.25 10.48 -17.32
C ASN A 55 2.89 9.51 -18.46
N ILE A 56 3.45 8.31 -18.45
CA ILE A 56 3.15 7.26 -19.42
C ILE A 56 1.83 6.59 -19.09
N GLY A 57 1.61 6.28 -17.79
CA GLY A 57 0.38 5.74 -17.27
C GLY A 57 -0.55 6.82 -16.70
N PRO A 58 -1.76 6.43 -16.22
CA PRO A 58 -2.68 7.36 -15.55
C PRO A 58 -2.06 8.02 -14.32
N ASN A 59 -2.48 9.26 -14.06
CA ASN A 59 -2.21 9.95 -12.81
C ASN A 59 -3.04 9.32 -11.70
N LEU A 60 -2.37 8.62 -10.77
CA LEU A 60 -3.03 7.86 -9.72
C LEU A 60 -3.73 8.75 -8.67
N ASP A 61 -3.30 10.01 -8.52
CA ASP A 61 -3.95 10.95 -7.61
C ASP A 61 -5.38 11.32 -8.04
N THR A 62 -5.73 11.10 -9.31
CA THR A 62 -7.02 11.49 -9.89
C THR A 62 -7.96 10.33 -10.18
N VAL A 63 -7.52 9.10 -9.94
CA VAL A 63 -8.29 7.88 -10.22
C VAL A 63 -8.88 7.31 -8.94
N SER A 64 -10.18 6.98 -8.97
CA SER A 64 -10.82 6.25 -7.87
C SER A 64 -10.54 4.75 -8.02
N MET A 65 -9.94 4.14 -7.00
CA MET A 65 -9.49 2.75 -7.03
C MET A 65 -9.85 2.01 -5.75
N THR A 66 -10.10 0.71 -5.86
CA THR A 66 -10.12 -0.22 -4.73
C THR A 66 -8.82 -1.01 -4.69
N ILE A 67 -8.50 -1.60 -3.52
CA ILE A 67 -7.29 -2.44 -3.39
C ILE A 67 -7.38 -3.62 -4.36
N GLU A 68 -8.53 -4.25 -4.49
CA GLU A 68 -8.77 -5.39 -5.38
C GLU A 68 -8.53 -5.02 -6.84
N SER A 69 -8.99 -3.85 -7.28
CA SER A 69 -8.80 -3.40 -8.67
C SER A 69 -7.33 -3.10 -8.97
N VAL A 70 -6.59 -2.55 -8.00
CA VAL A 70 -5.14 -2.31 -8.16
C VAL A 70 -4.37 -3.63 -8.15
N VAL A 71 -4.71 -4.56 -7.25
CA VAL A 71 -4.11 -5.91 -7.22
C VAL A 71 -4.29 -6.61 -8.56
N ASP A 72 -5.50 -6.58 -9.13
CA ASP A 72 -5.77 -7.19 -10.44
C ASP A 72 -4.95 -6.55 -11.55
N MET A 73 -4.91 -5.22 -11.60
CA MET A 73 -4.17 -4.46 -12.60
C MET A 73 -2.66 -4.70 -12.53
N VAL A 74 -2.09 -4.71 -11.32
CA VAL A 74 -0.65 -4.95 -11.11
C VAL A 74 -0.30 -6.41 -11.43
N THR A 75 -1.17 -7.34 -11.06
CA THR A 75 -0.94 -8.77 -11.32
C THR A 75 -0.94 -9.09 -12.79
N ASN A 76 -1.95 -8.61 -13.52
CA ASN A 76 -2.22 -9.01 -14.91
C ASN A 76 -1.72 -8.01 -15.95
N GLY A 77 -1.40 -6.78 -15.53
CA GLY A 77 -1.02 -5.70 -16.43
C GLY A 77 -2.18 -5.19 -17.29
N LEU A 78 -1.92 -4.15 -18.05
CA LEU A 78 -2.86 -3.61 -19.03
C LEU A 78 -2.11 -2.80 -20.10
N GLY A 79 -2.22 -3.15 -21.36
CA GLY A 79 -1.52 -2.45 -22.43
C GLY A 79 -0.01 -2.48 -22.25
N VAL A 80 0.62 -1.31 -22.10
CA VAL A 80 2.08 -1.20 -21.87
C VAL A 80 2.49 -1.46 -20.42
N MET A 81 1.53 -1.47 -19.49
CA MET A 81 1.80 -1.81 -18.10
C MET A 81 2.11 -3.30 -17.97
N PRO A 82 3.29 -3.67 -17.46
CA PRO A 82 3.65 -5.07 -17.30
C PRO A 82 2.74 -5.84 -16.35
N ALA A 83 2.62 -7.15 -16.56
CA ALA A 83 1.99 -8.08 -15.63
C ALA A 83 3.00 -8.48 -14.56
N PHE A 84 3.05 -7.79 -13.44
CA PHE A 84 4.04 -8.02 -12.38
C PHE A 84 3.84 -9.35 -11.63
N GLY A 85 2.67 -9.97 -11.75
CA GLY A 85 2.41 -11.31 -11.24
C GLY A 85 3.00 -12.44 -12.09
N GLU A 86 3.44 -12.14 -13.31
CA GLU A 86 4.08 -13.10 -14.19
C GLU A 86 5.61 -13.07 -14.04
N GLY A 87 6.25 -14.22 -14.20
CA GLY A 87 7.71 -14.31 -14.20
C GLY A 87 8.39 -13.88 -12.90
N ASP A 88 7.69 -13.98 -11.77
CA ASP A 88 8.20 -13.64 -10.43
C ASP A 88 8.77 -12.22 -10.28
N MET A 89 8.26 -11.25 -11.04
CA MET A 89 8.68 -9.85 -10.91
C MET A 89 8.31 -9.27 -9.53
N LEU A 90 7.12 -9.58 -9.05
CA LEU A 90 6.67 -9.29 -7.68
C LEU A 90 6.00 -10.52 -7.09
N THR A 91 6.22 -10.76 -5.81
CA THR A 91 5.45 -11.75 -5.06
C THR A 91 4.01 -11.27 -4.84
N LYS A 92 3.11 -12.19 -4.54
CA LYS A 92 1.73 -11.85 -4.18
C LYS A 92 1.66 -10.85 -3.02
N GLU A 93 2.49 -11.03 -2.00
CA GLU A 93 2.57 -10.12 -0.85
C GLU A 93 3.05 -8.73 -1.24
N GLU A 94 4.02 -8.62 -2.14
CA GLU A 94 4.50 -7.33 -2.65
C GLU A 94 3.43 -6.62 -3.48
N ILE A 95 2.68 -7.34 -4.30
CA ILE A 95 1.54 -6.80 -5.05
C ILE A 95 0.47 -6.26 -4.10
N GLU A 96 0.07 -7.02 -3.09
CA GLU A 96 -0.88 -6.59 -2.08
C GLU A 96 -0.38 -5.37 -1.29
N THR A 97 0.90 -5.32 -0.99
CA THR A 97 1.54 -4.22 -0.24
C THR A 97 1.61 -2.93 -1.04
N VAL A 98 2.03 -2.97 -2.29
CA VAL A 98 2.06 -1.77 -3.14
C VAL A 98 0.65 -1.29 -3.49
N SER A 99 -0.29 -2.20 -3.68
CA SER A 99 -1.71 -1.86 -3.91
C SER A 99 -2.32 -1.16 -2.70
N TYR A 100 -2.04 -1.64 -1.51
CA TYR A 100 -2.43 -0.99 -0.26
C TYR A 100 -1.85 0.43 -0.15
N PHE A 101 -0.55 0.60 -0.44
CA PHE A 101 0.10 1.90 -0.45
C PHE A 101 -0.56 2.87 -1.42
N VAL A 102 -0.77 2.47 -2.67
CA VAL A 102 -1.37 3.33 -3.70
C VAL A 102 -2.75 3.81 -3.28
N VAL A 103 -3.64 2.90 -2.91
CA VAL A 103 -5.03 3.23 -2.56
C VAL A 103 -5.11 4.13 -1.32
N ASN A 104 -4.31 3.86 -0.29
CA ASN A 104 -4.33 4.66 0.93
C ASN A 104 -3.60 6.00 0.80
N SER A 105 -2.70 6.14 -0.17
CA SER A 105 -2.04 7.41 -0.49
C SER A 105 -2.97 8.43 -1.15
N VAL A 106 -4.00 7.98 -1.84
CA VAL A 106 -4.96 8.85 -2.57
C VAL A 106 -6.14 9.28 -1.69
N LYS A 107 -6.41 8.59 -0.60
CA LYS A 107 -7.54 8.89 0.31
C LYS A 107 -7.35 10.10 1.23
N ASN A 108 -6.20 10.73 1.22
CA ASN A 108 -5.86 11.86 2.10
C ASN A 108 -5.90 13.19 1.37
#